data_0b4d485af29b71db3d782e57823ff5c9
#
_entry.id   0b4d485af29b71db3d782e57823ff5c9
#
_cell.length_a   1.000
_cell.length_b   1.000
_cell.length_c   1.000
_cell.angle_alpha   90.00
_cell.angle_beta   90.00
_cell.angle_gamma   90.00
#
_symmetry.space_group_name_H-M   'P 1'
#
loop_
_entity.id
_entity.type
_entity.pdbx_description
1 polymer ?
#
loop_
_entity_poly.entity_id
_entity_poly.type
_entity_poly.pdbx_seq_one_letter_code
_entity_poly.pdbx_strand_id
1 'polypeptide(L)'
;MTEKADRNKQEPKKGAAENQKKKSGVRLFLTYLYSCRRVAAFAAAAAAVFFAVLFLWRLPTEALLYALLLSLLPAGLAIAAGFSRFLRLHGAAELAKASDMTPEALPCEGAEKELHALALQREAELRQCRERLREREEELKRYCTLWAHQIKTPLAAMRLQAQELDSPELIRQLVKTEQYVDMVLQFARKDGSDYVFCRVNPAQTARQALRRCSVLFIAKRLRVEFCVPDFYVISDAKWLGFVVEQLLTNAAKYTPEGGTVTVSGDGRECSLSVADTGVGIPAQELPRVCELGYTGLAGRDNARSTGIGLYLCREICSRLSTPMSIESEVGKGTRVTLCLHKEEY
;
A
#
# COMPACT_ATOMS: atom_id res chain seq x y z
N MET A 1 -17.84 1.22 -52.06
CA MET A 1 -16.77 0.18 -51.95
C MET A 1 -16.13 0.11 -50.55
N THR A 2 -16.81 0.57 -49.51
CA THR A 2 -16.29 0.67 -48.14
C THR A 2 -16.92 -0.28 -47.12
N GLU A 3 -17.90 -1.08 -47.50
CA GLU A 3 -18.66 -1.95 -46.57
C GLU A 3 -18.17 -3.44 -46.53
N LYS A 4 -17.25 -3.82 -47.41
CA LYS A 4 -16.66 -5.17 -47.44
C LYS A 4 -15.38 -5.34 -46.63
N ALA A 5 -14.73 -4.24 -46.19
CA ALA A 5 -13.48 -4.29 -45.44
C ALA A 5 -13.66 -4.51 -43.93
N ASP A 6 -14.84 -4.22 -43.37
CA ASP A 6 -15.08 -4.31 -41.92
C ASP A 6 -15.58 -5.70 -41.47
N ARG A 7 -16.13 -6.52 -42.36
CA ARG A 7 -16.54 -7.92 -42.02
C ARG A 7 -15.38 -8.86 -41.78
N ASN A 8 -14.21 -8.62 -42.36
CA ASN A 8 -13.07 -9.54 -42.30
C ASN A 8 -12.18 -9.36 -41.05
N LYS A 9 -12.42 -8.31 -40.23
CA LYS A 9 -11.69 -8.07 -38.95
C LYS A 9 -12.38 -8.62 -37.69
N GLN A 10 -13.64 -9.10 -37.80
CA GLN A 10 -14.40 -9.60 -36.63
C GLN A 10 -14.35 -11.12 -36.46
N GLU A 11 -14.02 -11.91 -37.48
CA GLU A 11 -13.99 -13.36 -37.38
C GLU A 11 -12.84 -13.96 -36.54
N PRO A 12 -11.59 -13.44 -36.53
CA PRO A 12 -10.53 -14.04 -35.71
C PRO A 12 -10.72 -13.84 -34.21
N LYS A 13 -11.48 -12.80 -33.76
CA LYS A 13 -11.74 -12.55 -32.34
C LYS A 13 -12.82 -13.49 -31.76
N LYS A 14 -13.79 -13.94 -32.55
CA LYS A 14 -14.82 -14.89 -32.10
C LYS A 14 -14.26 -16.28 -31.87
N GLY A 15 -13.39 -16.76 -32.75
CA GLY A 15 -12.75 -18.07 -32.62
C GLY A 15 -11.78 -18.18 -31.42
N ALA A 16 -11.08 -17.11 -31.12
CA ALA A 16 -10.20 -17.06 -29.95
C ALA A 16 -10.98 -17.05 -28.61
N ALA A 17 -12.10 -16.33 -28.55
CA ALA A 17 -12.97 -16.28 -27.37
C ALA A 17 -13.68 -17.61 -27.11
N GLU A 18 -14.09 -18.31 -28.20
CA GLU A 18 -14.75 -19.63 -28.13
C GLU A 18 -13.76 -20.73 -27.70
N ASN A 19 -12.52 -20.65 -28.15
CA ASN A 19 -11.44 -21.56 -27.74
C ASN A 19 -11.00 -21.34 -26.28
N GLN A 20 -11.07 -20.11 -25.79
CA GLN A 20 -10.78 -19.76 -24.41
C GLN A 20 -11.91 -20.23 -23.47
N LYS A 21 -13.18 -20.12 -23.88
CA LYS A 21 -14.34 -20.68 -23.17
C LYS A 21 -14.30 -22.22 -23.10
N LYS A 22 -13.94 -22.92 -24.18
CA LYS A 22 -13.75 -24.37 -24.17
C LYS A 22 -12.63 -24.83 -23.24
N LYS A 23 -11.48 -24.14 -23.23
CA LYS A 23 -10.37 -24.44 -22.32
C LYS A 23 -10.74 -24.21 -20.85
N SER A 24 -11.56 -23.21 -20.56
CA SER A 24 -12.09 -22.93 -19.21
C SER A 24 -13.04 -24.05 -18.73
N GLY A 25 -13.95 -24.52 -19.58
CA GLY A 25 -14.89 -25.61 -19.28
C GLY A 25 -14.18 -26.94 -18.95
N VAL A 26 -13.16 -27.29 -19.74
CA VAL A 26 -12.36 -28.51 -19.51
C VAL A 26 -11.59 -28.44 -18.19
N ARG A 27 -11.01 -27.29 -17.84
CA ARG A 27 -10.35 -27.08 -16.54
C ARG A 27 -11.33 -27.21 -15.37
N LEU A 28 -12.51 -26.65 -15.46
CA LEU A 28 -13.57 -26.76 -14.45
C LEU A 28 -14.01 -28.22 -14.26
N PHE A 29 -14.17 -28.96 -15.34
CA PHE A 29 -14.52 -30.38 -15.29
C PHE A 29 -13.42 -31.24 -14.64
N LEU A 30 -12.15 -30.97 -14.94
CA LEU A 30 -11.02 -31.65 -14.31
C LEU A 30 -10.93 -31.32 -12.80
N THR A 31 -11.21 -30.10 -12.42
CA THR A 31 -11.24 -29.68 -11.00
C THR A 31 -12.38 -30.41 -10.25
N TYR A 32 -13.55 -30.53 -10.86
CA TYR A 32 -14.67 -31.30 -10.32
C TYR A 32 -14.31 -32.79 -10.14
N LEU A 33 -13.74 -33.44 -11.16
CA LEU A 33 -13.29 -34.83 -11.10
C LEU A 33 -12.25 -35.04 -9.99
N TYR A 34 -11.32 -34.09 -9.83
CA TYR A 34 -10.32 -34.16 -8.78
C TYR A 34 -10.93 -34.04 -7.37
N SER A 35 -11.95 -33.22 -7.20
CA SER A 35 -12.70 -33.08 -5.94
C SER A 35 -13.47 -34.35 -5.59
N CYS A 36 -14.01 -35.05 -6.61
CA CYS A 36 -14.78 -36.29 -6.44
C CYS A 36 -13.92 -37.57 -6.42
N ARG A 37 -12.57 -37.46 -6.52
CA ARG A 37 -11.67 -38.61 -6.68
C ARG A 37 -11.83 -39.72 -5.62
N ARG A 38 -12.12 -39.36 -4.34
CA ARG A 38 -12.32 -40.32 -3.26
C ARG A 38 -13.62 -41.09 -3.45
N VAL A 39 -14.69 -40.44 -3.82
CA VAL A 39 -15.99 -41.06 -4.09
C VAL A 39 -15.91 -41.92 -5.34
N ALA A 40 -15.25 -41.45 -6.40
CA ALA A 40 -15.02 -42.22 -7.63
C ALA A 40 -14.15 -43.48 -7.37
N ALA A 41 -13.10 -43.36 -6.56
CA ALA A 41 -12.26 -44.49 -6.17
C ALA A 41 -13.04 -45.54 -5.37
N PHE A 42 -13.87 -45.11 -4.42
CA PHE A 42 -14.75 -46.02 -3.66
C PHE A 42 -15.78 -46.70 -4.53
N ALA A 43 -16.43 -45.97 -5.43
CA ALA A 43 -17.41 -46.53 -6.39
C ALA A 43 -16.72 -47.52 -7.34
N ALA A 44 -15.52 -47.23 -7.84
CA ALA A 44 -14.75 -48.14 -8.69
C ALA A 44 -14.33 -49.44 -7.94
N ALA A 45 -13.91 -49.32 -6.65
CA ALA A 45 -13.60 -50.47 -5.84
C ALA A 45 -14.84 -51.35 -5.58
N ALA A 46 -15.99 -50.75 -5.26
CA ALA A 46 -17.25 -51.45 -5.08
C ALA A 46 -17.70 -52.16 -6.37
N ALA A 47 -17.58 -51.51 -7.52
CA ALA A 47 -17.87 -52.11 -8.84
C ALA A 47 -16.91 -53.25 -9.14
N ALA A 48 -15.62 -53.11 -8.84
CA ALA A 48 -14.64 -54.19 -9.04
C ALA A 48 -14.98 -55.47 -8.22
N VAL A 49 -15.35 -55.25 -6.93
CA VAL A 49 -15.79 -56.40 -6.06
C VAL A 49 -17.07 -57.00 -6.61
N PHE A 50 -18.05 -56.22 -7.03
CA PHE A 50 -19.29 -56.72 -7.62
C PHE A 50 -19.04 -57.56 -8.90
N PHE A 51 -18.22 -57.08 -9.81
CA PHE A 51 -17.84 -57.84 -10.99
C PHE A 51 -16.99 -59.08 -10.69
N ALA A 52 -16.09 -59.04 -9.69
CA ALA A 52 -15.36 -60.20 -9.26
C ALA A 52 -16.28 -61.31 -8.74
N VAL A 53 -17.29 -60.97 -7.96
CA VAL A 53 -18.31 -61.90 -7.48
C VAL A 53 -19.09 -62.54 -8.64
N LEU A 54 -19.55 -61.73 -9.59
CA LEU A 54 -20.26 -62.20 -10.78
C LEU A 54 -19.39 -63.13 -11.65
N PHE A 55 -18.09 -62.82 -11.76
CA PHE A 55 -17.13 -63.68 -12.48
C PHE A 55 -16.91 -65.04 -11.79
N LEU A 56 -16.85 -65.07 -10.44
CA LEU A 56 -16.74 -66.32 -9.67
C LEU A 56 -17.95 -67.24 -9.90
N TRP A 57 -19.13 -66.70 -10.13
CA TRP A 57 -20.35 -67.46 -10.38
C TRP A 57 -20.45 -68.03 -11.82
N ARG A 58 -19.39 -67.87 -12.65
CA ARG A 58 -19.29 -68.37 -14.03
C ARG A 58 -20.47 -67.96 -14.93
N LEU A 59 -20.99 -66.77 -14.78
CA LEU A 59 -22.02 -66.22 -15.67
C LEU A 59 -21.50 -66.05 -17.09
N PRO A 60 -22.34 -66.21 -18.12
CA PRO A 60 -21.92 -66.01 -19.51
C PRO A 60 -21.45 -64.57 -19.74
N THR A 61 -20.42 -64.41 -20.55
CA THR A 61 -19.76 -63.11 -20.80
C THR A 61 -20.72 -62.02 -21.29
N GLU A 62 -21.78 -62.38 -21.99
CA GLU A 62 -22.86 -61.49 -22.44
C GLU A 62 -23.58 -60.84 -21.23
N ALA A 63 -23.91 -61.61 -20.19
CA ALA A 63 -24.59 -61.10 -18.98
C ALA A 63 -23.71 -60.10 -18.20
N LEU A 64 -22.39 -60.37 -18.16
CA LEU A 64 -21.42 -59.45 -17.55
C LEU A 64 -21.36 -58.11 -18.33
N LEU A 65 -21.42 -58.18 -19.64
CA LEU A 65 -21.38 -56.99 -20.52
C LEU A 65 -22.65 -56.14 -20.36
N TYR A 66 -23.81 -56.78 -20.27
CA TYR A 66 -25.09 -56.09 -20.00
C TYR A 66 -25.09 -55.45 -18.61
N ALA A 67 -24.60 -56.12 -17.57
CA ALA A 67 -24.50 -55.57 -16.21
C ALA A 67 -23.56 -54.35 -16.16
N LEU A 68 -22.43 -54.40 -16.88
CA LEU A 68 -21.51 -53.25 -17.00
C LEU A 68 -22.20 -52.06 -17.68
N LEU A 69 -22.85 -52.30 -18.82
CA LEU A 69 -23.52 -51.28 -19.59
C LEU A 69 -24.67 -50.62 -18.79
N LEU A 70 -25.42 -51.43 -18.04
CA LEU A 70 -26.48 -50.95 -17.18
C LEU A 70 -25.96 -50.15 -15.98
N SER A 71 -24.79 -50.48 -15.44
CA SER A 71 -24.17 -49.73 -14.33
C SER A 71 -23.54 -48.40 -14.76
N LEU A 72 -23.10 -48.26 -16.01
CA LEU A 72 -22.54 -47.02 -16.54
C LEU A 72 -23.59 -45.91 -16.65
N LEU A 73 -24.85 -46.25 -16.90
CA LEU A 73 -25.93 -45.29 -17.11
C LEU A 73 -26.24 -44.46 -15.85
N PRO A 74 -26.50 -45.05 -14.66
CA PRO A 74 -26.71 -44.29 -13.43
C PRO A 74 -25.43 -43.56 -12.96
N ALA A 75 -24.25 -44.13 -13.22
CA ALA A 75 -22.98 -43.47 -12.90
C ALA A 75 -22.78 -42.21 -13.75
N GLY A 76 -23.05 -42.26 -15.06
CA GLY A 76 -23.01 -41.08 -15.93
C GLY A 76 -24.01 -40.00 -15.52
N LEU A 77 -25.23 -40.42 -15.17
CA LEU A 77 -26.28 -39.49 -14.71
C LEU A 77 -25.89 -38.79 -13.38
N ALA A 78 -25.31 -39.52 -12.42
CA ALA A 78 -24.82 -38.98 -11.18
C ALA A 78 -23.67 -37.96 -11.37
N ILE A 79 -22.72 -38.27 -12.27
CA ILE A 79 -21.62 -37.37 -12.63
C ILE A 79 -22.17 -36.10 -13.30
N ALA A 80 -23.11 -36.23 -14.23
CA ALA A 80 -23.73 -35.09 -14.93
C ALA A 80 -24.51 -34.19 -13.95
N ALA A 81 -25.29 -34.79 -13.05
CA ALA A 81 -26.03 -34.05 -12.02
C ALA A 81 -25.09 -33.33 -11.03
N GLY A 82 -24.02 -33.99 -10.59
CA GLY A 82 -23.03 -33.42 -9.72
C GLY A 82 -22.26 -32.27 -10.40
N PHE A 83 -21.91 -32.45 -11.66
CA PHE A 83 -21.22 -31.41 -12.44
C PHE A 83 -22.13 -30.19 -12.71
N SER A 84 -23.41 -30.43 -13.03
CA SER A 84 -24.36 -29.31 -13.20
C SER A 84 -24.58 -28.50 -11.92
N ARG A 85 -24.57 -29.17 -10.75
CA ARG A 85 -24.59 -28.51 -9.43
C ARG A 85 -23.32 -27.70 -9.17
N PHE A 86 -22.15 -28.29 -9.48
CA PHE A 86 -20.85 -27.61 -9.36
C PHE A 86 -20.77 -26.36 -10.24
N LEU A 87 -21.22 -26.43 -11.50
CA LEU A 87 -21.26 -25.28 -12.39
C LEU A 87 -22.17 -24.16 -11.89
N ARG A 88 -23.33 -24.49 -11.34
CA ARG A 88 -24.25 -23.49 -10.74
C ARG A 88 -23.59 -22.77 -9.57
N LEU A 89 -22.95 -23.51 -8.67
CA LEU A 89 -22.26 -22.92 -7.51
C LEU A 89 -21.07 -22.06 -7.94
N HIS A 90 -20.28 -22.53 -8.89
CA HIS A 90 -19.12 -21.78 -9.38
C HIS A 90 -19.53 -20.51 -10.13
N GLY A 91 -20.57 -20.59 -10.99
CA GLY A 91 -21.12 -19.44 -11.69
C GLY A 91 -21.70 -18.39 -10.73
N ALA A 92 -22.39 -18.82 -9.69
CA ALA A 92 -22.92 -17.94 -8.66
C ALA A 92 -21.81 -17.27 -7.83
N ALA A 93 -20.72 -17.99 -7.52
CA ALA A 93 -19.55 -17.43 -6.83
C ALA A 93 -18.79 -16.41 -7.69
N GLU A 94 -18.68 -16.63 -9.00
CA GLU A 94 -18.07 -15.66 -9.93
C GLU A 94 -18.94 -14.40 -10.10
N LEU A 95 -20.26 -14.55 -10.17
CA LEU A 95 -21.20 -13.42 -10.22
C LEU A 95 -21.18 -12.62 -8.92
N ALA A 96 -21.07 -13.27 -7.76
CA ALA A 96 -20.96 -12.61 -6.46
C ALA A 96 -19.63 -11.83 -6.32
N LYS A 97 -18.54 -12.28 -6.96
CA LYS A 97 -17.27 -11.53 -7.02
C LYS A 97 -17.32 -10.31 -7.95
N ALA A 98 -18.12 -10.39 -9.03
CA ALA A 98 -18.19 -9.37 -10.07
C ALA A 98 -19.24 -8.27 -9.77
N SER A 99 -20.21 -8.56 -8.93
CA SER A 99 -21.25 -7.62 -8.49
C SER A 99 -21.16 -7.45 -6.98
N ASP A 100 -21.25 -6.20 -6.51
CA ASP A 100 -21.39 -5.86 -5.08
C ASP A 100 -22.72 -6.39 -4.47
N MET A 101 -23.28 -7.43 -5.08
CA MET A 101 -24.53 -8.05 -4.65
C MET A 101 -24.31 -8.90 -3.39
N THR A 102 -25.17 -8.68 -2.44
CA THR A 102 -25.24 -9.46 -1.19
C THR A 102 -25.33 -10.95 -1.47
N PRO A 103 -24.57 -11.79 -0.77
CA PRO A 103 -24.50 -13.23 -1.00
C PRO A 103 -25.78 -14.01 -0.67
N GLU A 104 -26.87 -13.36 -0.36
CA GLU A 104 -28.16 -14.00 0.03
C GLU A 104 -28.82 -14.86 -1.08
N ALA A 105 -28.37 -14.75 -2.32
CA ALA A 105 -28.98 -15.41 -3.47
C ALA A 105 -28.41 -16.80 -3.81
N LEU A 106 -27.49 -17.38 -3.03
CA LEU A 106 -26.87 -18.67 -3.34
C LEU A 106 -27.70 -19.84 -2.78
N PRO A 107 -28.16 -20.80 -3.63
CA PRO A 107 -28.84 -22.00 -3.17
C PRO A 107 -27.84 -22.98 -2.56
N CYS A 108 -27.70 -22.97 -1.24
CA CYS A 108 -26.86 -23.89 -0.48
C CYS A 108 -27.73 -24.87 0.33
N GLU A 109 -27.34 -26.13 0.44
CA GLU A 109 -28.02 -27.16 1.24
C GLU A 109 -27.08 -27.71 2.31
N GLY A 110 -27.61 -27.94 3.52
CA GLY A 110 -26.89 -28.59 4.64
C GLY A 110 -25.68 -27.79 5.17
N ALA A 111 -24.56 -28.44 5.39
CA ALA A 111 -23.32 -27.87 5.97
C ALA A 111 -22.77 -26.65 5.15
N GLU A 112 -23.06 -26.59 3.85
CA GLU A 112 -22.68 -25.46 3.00
C GLU A 112 -23.44 -24.19 3.41
N LYS A 113 -24.70 -24.30 3.87
CA LYS A 113 -25.49 -23.17 4.40
C LYS A 113 -24.89 -22.59 5.66
N GLU A 114 -24.44 -23.45 6.58
CA GLU A 114 -23.84 -23.01 7.85
C GLU A 114 -22.50 -22.30 7.58
N LEU A 115 -21.65 -22.88 6.71
CA LEU A 115 -20.39 -22.28 6.32
C LEU A 115 -20.57 -20.93 5.62
N HIS A 116 -21.57 -20.83 4.75
CA HIS A 116 -21.93 -19.61 4.04
C HIS A 116 -22.46 -18.53 5.00
N ALA A 117 -23.35 -18.91 5.93
CA ALA A 117 -23.87 -18.01 6.95
C ALA A 117 -22.72 -17.49 7.86
N LEU A 118 -21.79 -18.35 8.25
CA LEU A 118 -20.60 -17.96 9.02
C LEU A 118 -19.70 -16.99 8.24
N ALA A 119 -19.49 -17.24 6.95
CA ALA A 119 -18.70 -16.35 6.09
C ALA A 119 -19.33 -14.96 5.96
N LEU A 120 -20.66 -14.89 5.76
CA LEU A 120 -21.43 -13.65 5.74
C LEU A 120 -21.36 -12.89 7.06
N GLN A 121 -21.49 -13.59 8.18
CA GLN A 121 -21.37 -12.98 9.51
C GLN A 121 -19.98 -12.38 9.71
N ARG A 122 -18.92 -13.09 9.33
CA ARG A 122 -17.55 -12.60 9.42
C ARG A 122 -17.29 -11.39 8.51
N GLU A 123 -17.86 -11.40 7.33
CA GLU A 123 -17.77 -10.26 6.41
C GLU A 123 -18.48 -9.02 6.96
N ALA A 124 -19.67 -9.19 7.54
CA ALA A 124 -20.40 -8.12 8.22
C ALA A 124 -19.62 -7.57 9.44
N GLU A 125 -19.04 -8.44 10.26
CA GLU A 125 -18.17 -8.06 11.38
C GLU A 125 -16.94 -7.25 10.90
N LEU A 126 -16.30 -7.68 9.81
CA LEU A 126 -15.16 -6.97 9.22
C LEU A 126 -15.56 -5.61 8.65
N ARG A 127 -16.70 -5.50 7.97
CA ARG A 127 -17.23 -4.22 7.48
C ARG A 127 -17.50 -3.27 8.64
N GLN A 128 -18.20 -3.74 9.67
CA GLN A 128 -18.49 -2.95 10.87
C GLN A 128 -17.20 -2.52 11.60
N CYS A 129 -16.20 -3.38 11.69
CA CYS A 129 -14.91 -3.04 12.28
C CYS A 129 -14.18 -1.95 11.47
N ARG A 130 -14.19 -2.05 10.13
CA ARG A 130 -13.61 -1.04 9.24
C ARG A 130 -14.32 0.31 9.35
N GLU A 131 -15.64 0.31 9.41
CA GLU A 131 -16.43 1.54 9.61
C GLU A 131 -16.10 2.22 10.93
N ARG A 132 -16.06 1.47 12.04
CA ARG A 132 -15.66 2.00 13.34
C ARG A 132 -14.24 2.56 13.36
N LEU A 133 -13.31 1.93 12.64
CA LEU A 133 -11.95 2.45 12.51
C LEU A 133 -11.93 3.77 11.73
N ARG A 134 -12.68 3.85 10.63
CA ARG A 134 -12.80 5.10 9.84
C ARG A 134 -13.42 6.23 10.65
N GLU A 135 -14.51 5.95 11.37
CA GLU A 135 -15.15 6.94 12.24
C GLU A 135 -14.20 7.49 13.30
N ARG A 136 -13.41 6.61 13.96
CA ARG A 136 -12.40 7.02 14.94
C ARG A 136 -11.26 7.84 14.31
N GLU A 137 -10.81 7.45 13.12
CA GLU A 137 -9.80 8.21 12.39
C GLU A 137 -10.30 9.62 12.03
N GLU A 138 -11.52 9.74 11.55
CA GLU A 138 -12.15 11.03 11.22
C GLU A 138 -12.39 11.90 12.46
N GLU A 139 -12.80 11.28 13.58
CA GLU A 139 -12.96 11.98 14.85
C GLU A 139 -11.63 12.52 15.36
N LEU A 140 -10.56 11.71 15.32
CA LEU A 140 -9.23 12.13 15.70
C LEU A 140 -8.72 13.30 14.83
N LYS A 141 -8.97 13.25 13.50
CA LYS A 141 -8.61 14.34 12.58
C LYS A 141 -9.33 15.63 12.91
N ARG A 142 -10.64 15.55 13.15
CA ARG A 142 -11.44 16.71 13.56
C ARG A 142 -10.93 17.30 14.86
N TYR A 143 -10.64 16.46 15.85
CA TYR A 143 -10.09 16.86 17.14
C TYR A 143 -8.72 17.54 16.98
N CYS A 144 -7.78 16.95 16.26
CA CYS A 144 -6.46 17.54 16.01
C CYS A 144 -6.54 18.86 15.26
N THR A 145 -7.46 18.98 14.30
CA THR A 145 -7.67 20.22 13.55
C THR A 145 -8.18 21.35 14.45
N LEU A 146 -9.18 21.04 15.27
CA LEU A 146 -9.75 22.00 16.23
C LEU A 146 -8.71 22.44 17.27
N TRP A 147 -8.00 21.47 17.84
CA TRP A 147 -6.95 21.68 18.83
C TRP A 147 -5.84 22.60 18.30
N ALA A 148 -5.38 22.38 17.09
CA ALA A 148 -4.35 23.20 16.50
C ALA A 148 -4.82 24.63 16.20
N HIS A 149 -6.07 24.84 15.78
CA HIS A 149 -6.63 26.18 15.68
C HIS A 149 -6.67 26.89 17.03
N GLN A 150 -7.08 26.16 18.09
CA GLN A 150 -7.12 26.72 19.45
C GLN A 150 -5.73 27.06 20.00
N ILE A 151 -4.68 26.34 19.59
CA ILE A 151 -3.29 26.64 20.00
C ILE A 151 -2.71 27.78 19.18
N LYS A 152 -2.99 27.90 17.89
CA LYS A 152 -2.48 28.99 17.04
C LYS A 152 -2.91 30.37 17.53
N THR A 153 -4.11 30.50 18.06
CA THR A 153 -4.62 31.76 18.58
C THR A 153 -3.76 32.33 19.75
N PRO A 154 -3.51 31.60 20.86
CA PRO A 154 -2.63 32.11 21.91
C PRO A 154 -1.17 32.25 21.44
N LEU A 155 -0.67 31.41 20.55
CA LEU A 155 0.68 31.58 19.98
C LEU A 155 0.81 32.87 19.19
N ALA A 156 -0.19 33.25 18.39
CA ALA A 156 -0.21 34.52 17.68
C ALA A 156 -0.21 35.72 18.66
N ALA A 157 -1.00 35.63 19.74
CA ALA A 157 -0.98 36.66 20.80
C ALA A 157 0.38 36.80 21.48
N MET A 158 0.99 35.65 21.86
CA MET A 158 2.34 35.66 22.48
C MET A 158 3.40 36.19 21.50
N ARG A 159 3.26 35.96 20.20
CA ARG A 159 4.17 36.48 19.17
C ARG A 159 4.10 38.01 19.09
N LEU A 160 2.90 38.60 19.16
CA LEU A 160 2.73 40.05 19.21
C LEU A 160 3.39 40.64 20.45
N GLN A 161 3.17 40.05 21.64
CA GLN A 161 3.83 40.47 22.89
C GLN A 161 5.36 40.35 22.83
N ALA A 162 5.86 39.26 22.19
CA ALA A 162 7.31 39.08 22.04
C ALA A 162 7.93 40.09 21.07
N GLN A 163 7.18 40.59 20.11
CA GLN A 163 7.58 41.69 19.22
C GLN A 163 7.65 43.03 19.98
N GLU A 164 6.66 43.30 20.84
CA GLU A 164 6.66 44.50 21.70
C GLU A 164 7.84 44.50 22.69
N LEU A 165 8.23 43.33 23.19
CA LEU A 165 9.37 43.17 24.11
C LEU A 165 10.73 43.15 23.39
N ASP A 166 10.76 43.26 22.06
CA ASP A 166 11.97 43.17 21.22
C ASP A 166 12.87 41.99 21.58
N SER A 167 12.23 40.81 21.81
CA SER A 167 12.92 39.58 22.22
C SER A 167 13.08 38.59 21.07
N PRO A 168 14.21 38.60 20.34
CA PRO A 168 14.43 37.73 19.19
C PRO A 168 14.40 36.24 19.59
N GLU A 169 14.84 35.93 20.81
CA GLU A 169 14.86 34.55 21.30
C GLU A 169 13.44 34.00 21.52
N LEU A 170 12.56 34.80 22.11
CA LEU A 170 11.16 34.43 22.35
C LEU A 170 10.42 34.26 21.01
N ILE A 171 10.65 35.14 20.06
CA ILE A 171 10.07 35.06 18.70
C ILE A 171 10.54 33.74 18.05
N ARG A 172 11.82 33.40 18.13
CA ARG A 172 12.34 32.12 17.58
C ARG A 172 11.67 30.90 18.19
N GLN A 173 11.44 30.88 19.50
CA GLN A 173 10.78 29.76 20.19
C GLN A 173 9.30 29.65 19.79
N LEU A 174 8.60 30.76 19.63
CA LEU A 174 7.21 30.81 19.20
C LEU A 174 7.06 30.28 17.75
N VAL A 175 7.91 30.75 16.83
CA VAL A 175 7.93 30.26 15.43
C VAL A 175 8.16 28.75 15.39
N LYS A 176 9.06 28.24 16.23
CA LYS A 176 9.32 26.82 16.33
C LYS A 176 8.12 26.04 16.88
N THR A 177 7.41 26.60 17.86
CA THR A 177 6.19 25.99 18.40
C THR A 177 5.06 25.97 17.35
N GLU A 178 4.90 27.06 16.59
CA GLU A 178 3.97 27.10 15.45
C GLU A 178 4.29 26.00 14.42
N GLN A 179 5.56 25.79 14.08
CA GLN A 179 6.00 24.72 13.18
C GLN A 179 5.63 23.33 13.71
N TYR A 180 5.77 23.10 15.03
CA TYR A 180 5.35 21.82 15.63
C TYR A 180 3.85 21.61 15.58
N VAL A 181 3.06 22.65 15.82
CA VAL A 181 1.59 22.58 15.70
C VAL A 181 1.19 22.28 14.26
N ASP A 182 1.80 22.96 13.29
CA ASP A 182 1.55 22.71 11.86
C ASP A 182 1.96 21.28 11.45
N MET A 183 3.06 20.77 11.98
CA MET A 183 3.51 19.40 11.77
C MET A 183 2.49 18.37 12.28
N VAL A 184 1.97 18.55 13.48
CA VAL A 184 0.94 17.67 14.07
C VAL A 184 -0.36 17.73 13.26
N LEU A 185 -0.74 18.93 12.79
CA LEU A 185 -1.90 19.10 11.90
C LEU A 185 -1.75 18.36 10.58
N GLN A 186 -0.59 18.48 9.95
CA GLN A 186 -0.30 17.80 8.69
C GLN A 186 -0.31 16.28 8.89
N PHE A 187 0.16 15.81 10.03
CA PHE A 187 0.06 14.40 10.41
C PHE A 187 -1.39 13.93 10.59
N ALA A 188 -2.22 14.72 11.27
CA ALA A 188 -3.62 14.39 11.51
C ALA A 188 -4.47 14.39 10.22
N ARG A 189 -4.14 15.27 9.26
CA ARG A 189 -4.80 15.35 7.93
C ARG A 189 -4.34 14.27 6.94
N LYS A 190 -3.78 13.19 7.40
CA LYS A 190 -3.06 12.14 6.70
C LYS A 190 -3.87 11.35 5.63
N ASP A 191 -5.02 11.80 5.17
CA ASP A 191 -5.77 11.11 4.13
C ASP A 191 -5.29 11.47 2.72
N GLY A 192 -5.26 10.43 1.85
CA GLY A 192 -4.77 10.51 0.49
C GLY A 192 -5.49 11.47 -0.47
N SER A 193 -6.49 12.24 0.02
CA SER A 193 -7.23 13.24 -0.77
C SER A 193 -6.49 14.58 -0.93
N ASP A 194 -5.44 14.85 -0.15
CA ASP A 194 -4.73 16.15 -0.15
C ASP A 194 -3.45 16.15 -1.01
N TYR A 195 -3.11 15.05 -1.67
CA TYR A 195 -1.93 14.97 -2.53
C TYR A 195 -2.27 15.38 -3.96
N VAL A 196 -1.62 16.44 -4.44
CA VAL A 196 -1.76 16.93 -5.82
C VAL A 196 -0.50 16.56 -6.60
N PHE A 197 -0.53 15.42 -7.28
CA PHE A 197 0.58 15.01 -8.13
C PHE A 197 0.66 15.89 -9.38
N CYS A 198 1.81 16.54 -9.55
CA CYS A 198 2.10 17.41 -10.69
C CYS A 198 3.57 17.26 -11.09
N ARG A 199 3.92 17.90 -12.19
CA ARG A 199 5.30 18.00 -12.65
C ARG A 199 6.08 18.94 -11.74
N VAL A 200 7.06 18.41 -11.01
CA VAL A 200 7.87 19.13 -10.01
C VAL A 200 9.33 19.13 -10.44
N ASN A 201 10.02 20.26 -10.25
CA ASN A 201 11.46 20.37 -10.36
C ASN A 201 12.11 20.25 -8.96
N PRO A 202 12.81 19.13 -8.63
CA PRO A 202 13.40 18.91 -7.32
C PRO A 202 14.48 19.96 -6.97
N ALA A 203 15.20 20.48 -7.96
CA ALA A 203 16.20 21.54 -7.73
C ALA A 203 15.54 22.85 -7.24
N GLN A 204 14.41 23.24 -7.82
CA GLN A 204 13.66 24.40 -7.35
C GLN A 204 13.09 24.19 -5.96
N THR A 205 12.52 23.02 -5.71
CA THR A 205 11.97 22.64 -4.39
C THR A 205 13.06 22.69 -3.31
N ALA A 206 14.22 22.10 -3.58
CA ALA A 206 15.35 22.13 -2.65
C ALA A 206 15.91 23.55 -2.42
N ARG A 207 16.01 24.39 -3.44
CA ARG A 207 16.42 25.80 -3.29
C ARG A 207 15.43 26.59 -2.43
N GLN A 208 14.13 26.37 -2.58
CA GLN A 208 13.10 27.01 -1.74
C GLN A 208 13.20 26.57 -0.29
N ALA A 209 13.38 25.27 -0.04
CA ALA A 209 13.57 24.72 1.30
C ALA A 209 14.84 25.28 1.96
N LEU A 210 15.98 25.37 1.25
CA LEU A 210 17.20 26.01 1.71
C LEU A 210 17.00 27.48 2.12
N ARG A 211 16.28 28.23 1.32
CA ARG A 211 15.96 29.64 1.65
C ARG A 211 15.18 29.76 2.97
N ARG A 212 14.20 28.88 3.21
CA ARG A 212 13.43 28.85 4.46
C ARG A 212 14.29 28.50 5.66
N CYS A 213 15.25 27.59 5.49
CA CYS A 213 16.17 27.15 6.53
C CYS A 213 17.42 28.06 6.70
N SER A 214 17.62 29.07 5.85
CA SER A 214 18.86 29.88 5.76
C SER A 214 19.31 30.46 7.10
N VAL A 215 18.38 30.90 7.94
CA VAL A 215 18.69 31.46 9.28
C VAL A 215 19.42 30.42 10.16
N LEU A 216 19.05 29.14 10.08
CA LEU A 216 19.69 28.07 10.85
C LEU A 216 21.14 27.83 10.37
N PHE A 217 21.37 27.86 9.07
CA PHE A 217 22.69 27.67 8.47
C PHE A 217 23.63 28.84 8.77
N ILE A 218 23.12 30.07 8.66
CA ILE A 218 23.90 31.30 8.99
C ILE A 218 24.26 31.32 10.49
N ALA A 219 23.31 31.03 11.38
CA ALA A 219 23.53 31.04 12.83
C ALA A 219 24.63 30.07 13.28
N LYS A 220 24.81 28.94 12.58
CA LYS A 220 25.86 27.94 12.83
C LYS A 220 27.04 28.02 11.87
N ARG A 221 27.12 29.06 11.05
CA ARG A 221 28.19 29.25 10.03
C ARG A 221 28.41 28.01 9.17
N LEU A 222 27.35 27.28 8.82
CA LEU A 222 27.44 26.06 8.01
C LEU A 222 27.75 26.40 6.55
N ARG A 223 28.63 25.62 5.94
CA ARG A 223 28.87 25.67 4.50
C ARG A 223 27.77 24.88 3.79
N VAL A 224 27.19 25.46 2.74
CA VAL A 224 26.18 24.81 1.92
C VAL A 224 26.72 24.59 0.53
N GLU A 225 26.71 23.32 0.09
CA GLU A 225 27.04 22.92 -1.27
C GLU A 225 25.76 22.46 -1.98
N PHE A 226 25.49 23.02 -3.17
CA PHE A 226 24.29 22.72 -3.93
C PHE A 226 24.63 22.23 -5.32
N CYS A 227 24.44 20.91 -5.56
CA CYS A 227 24.81 20.19 -6.78
C CYS A 227 23.58 19.40 -7.30
N VAL A 228 22.44 20.06 -7.49
CA VAL A 228 21.22 19.43 -8.02
C VAL A 228 20.99 19.92 -9.44
N PRO A 229 21.05 19.04 -10.47
CA PRO A 229 20.71 19.39 -11.84
C PRO A 229 19.22 19.70 -11.99
N ASP A 230 18.86 20.37 -13.06
CA ASP A 230 17.46 20.59 -13.39
C ASP A 230 16.89 19.33 -14.06
N PHE A 231 15.90 18.73 -13.43
CA PHE A 231 15.11 17.61 -13.96
C PHE A 231 13.71 17.66 -13.40
N TYR A 232 12.80 16.87 -13.98
CA TYR A 232 11.41 16.86 -13.59
C TYR A 232 10.97 15.46 -13.15
N VAL A 233 10.06 15.44 -12.17
CA VAL A 233 9.48 14.23 -11.59
C VAL A 233 7.99 14.44 -11.37
N ILE A 234 7.23 13.36 -11.27
CA ILE A 234 5.83 13.42 -10.84
C ILE A 234 5.81 13.27 -9.32
N SER A 235 5.40 14.33 -8.64
CA SER A 235 5.33 14.38 -7.18
C SER A 235 4.37 15.49 -6.73
N ASP A 236 4.19 15.65 -5.42
CA ASP A 236 3.54 16.81 -4.83
C ASP A 236 4.59 17.80 -4.34
N ALA A 237 4.58 19.01 -4.92
CA ALA A 237 5.57 20.05 -4.63
C ALA A 237 5.57 20.49 -3.16
N LYS A 238 4.39 20.54 -2.52
CA LYS A 238 4.21 20.94 -1.11
C LYS A 238 4.82 19.90 -0.19
N TRP A 239 4.47 18.62 -0.41
CA TRP A 239 4.90 17.52 0.45
C TRP A 239 6.37 17.16 0.25
N LEU A 240 6.86 17.18 -0.98
CA LEU A 240 8.28 17.03 -1.28
C LEU A 240 9.08 18.18 -0.64
N GLY A 241 8.59 19.42 -0.75
CA GLY A 241 9.20 20.60 -0.10
C GLY A 241 9.29 20.45 1.41
N PHE A 242 8.24 19.93 2.05
CA PHE A 242 8.24 19.65 3.49
C PHE A 242 9.30 18.61 3.89
N VAL A 243 9.39 17.49 3.14
CA VAL A 243 10.40 16.44 3.41
C VAL A 243 11.81 17.03 3.32
N VAL A 244 12.10 17.76 2.24
CA VAL A 244 13.43 18.39 2.06
C VAL A 244 13.74 19.40 3.16
N GLU A 245 12.79 20.24 3.56
CA GLU A 245 12.94 21.21 4.65
C GLU A 245 13.24 20.51 6.00
N GLN A 246 12.56 19.39 6.25
CA GLN A 246 12.79 18.61 7.47
C GLN A 246 14.18 17.95 7.47
N LEU A 247 14.64 17.43 6.32
CA LEU A 247 15.99 16.88 6.18
C LEU A 247 17.06 17.96 6.38
N LEU A 248 16.87 19.15 5.79
CA LEU A 248 17.77 20.29 5.95
C LEU A 248 17.81 20.79 7.40
N THR A 249 16.67 20.84 8.06
CA THR A 249 16.58 21.23 9.49
C THR A 249 17.32 20.22 10.37
N ASN A 250 17.19 18.92 10.09
CA ASN A 250 17.94 17.88 10.79
C ASN A 250 19.45 18.03 10.52
N ALA A 251 19.87 18.21 9.27
CA ALA A 251 21.26 18.45 8.92
C ALA A 251 21.84 19.66 9.67
N ALA A 252 21.13 20.81 9.67
CA ALA A 252 21.56 21.99 10.41
C ALA A 252 21.62 21.76 11.92
N LYS A 253 20.72 20.93 12.47
CA LYS A 253 20.68 20.64 13.90
C LYS A 253 21.86 19.80 14.35
N TYR A 254 22.21 18.75 13.63
CA TYR A 254 23.19 17.74 14.03
C TYR A 254 24.59 18.00 13.50
N THR A 255 24.77 18.97 12.61
CA THR A 255 26.09 19.43 12.15
C THR A 255 26.66 20.43 13.14
N PRO A 256 27.95 20.27 13.56
CA PRO A 256 28.64 21.26 14.40
C PRO A 256 28.85 22.57 13.64
N GLU A 257 29.16 23.65 14.40
CA GLU A 257 29.47 24.95 13.81
C GLU A 257 30.63 24.85 12.80
N GLY A 258 30.49 25.49 11.65
CA GLY A 258 31.48 25.47 10.56
C GLY A 258 31.46 24.20 9.69
N GLY A 259 30.62 23.23 9.99
CA GLY A 259 30.47 22.01 9.17
C GLY A 259 29.81 22.26 7.81
N THR A 260 29.64 21.20 7.02
CA THR A 260 29.15 21.27 5.63
C THR A 260 27.85 20.49 5.47
N VAL A 261 26.89 21.06 4.75
CA VAL A 261 25.68 20.38 4.30
C VAL A 261 25.65 20.43 2.78
N THR A 262 25.60 19.25 2.18
CA THR A 262 25.58 19.08 0.71
C THR A 262 24.19 18.63 0.26
N VAL A 263 23.60 19.37 -0.67
CA VAL A 263 22.37 18.96 -1.36
C VAL A 263 22.76 18.56 -2.78
N SER A 264 22.59 17.30 -3.12
CA SER A 264 22.94 16.76 -4.42
C SER A 264 21.78 16.00 -5.06
N GLY A 265 21.79 15.86 -6.37
CA GLY A 265 20.77 15.10 -7.10
C GLY A 265 21.34 14.47 -8.35
N ASP A 266 20.71 13.43 -8.82
CA ASP A 266 20.99 12.78 -10.10
C ASP A 266 19.72 12.73 -10.96
N GLY A 267 19.75 13.40 -12.12
CA GLY A 267 18.63 13.42 -13.05
C GLY A 267 18.42 12.10 -13.80
N ARG A 268 19.43 11.21 -13.87
CA ARG A 268 19.33 9.89 -14.51
C ARG A 268 18.63 8.89 -13.58
N GLU A 269 19.04 8.88 -12.32
CA GLU A 269 18.47 8.04 -11.29
C GLU A 269 17.25 8.67 -10.61
N CYS A 270 16.90 9.92 -11.00
CA CYS A 270 15.84 10.71 -10.40
C CYS A 270 15.95 10.73 -8.86
N SER A 271 17.14 11.03 -8.34
CA SER A 271 17.41 11.06 -6.91
C SER A 271 17.72 12.45 -6.39
N LEU A 272 17.37 12.70 -5.13
CA LEU A 272 17.71 13.90 -4.38
C LEU A 272 18.26 13.50 -3.02
N SER A 273 19.45 13.97 -2.66
CA SER A 273 20.13 13.65 -1.41
C SER A 273 20.45 14.89 -0.60
N VAL A 274 20.33 14.78 0.71
CA VAL A 274 20.84 15.74 1.70
C VAL A 274 21.87 15.02 2.54
N ALA A 275 23.12 15.49 2.52
CA ALA A 275 24.22 14.94 3.30
C ALA A 275 24.79 16.02 4.23
N ASP A 276 25.15 15.64 5.46
CA ASP A 276 25.78 16.50 6.44
C ASP A 276 27.09 15.89 6.95
N THR A 277 27.98 16.73 7.50
CA THR A 277 29.19 16.33 8.19
C THR A 277 29.02 16.38 9.70
N GLY A 278 27.85 15.95 10.17
CA GLY A 278 27.45 16.00 11.57
C GLY A 278 27.95 14.83 12.39
N VAL A 279 27.37 14.67 13.57
CA VAL A 279 27.77 13.63 14.54
C VAL A 279 27.53 12.21 14.04
N GLY A 280 26.69 12.04 13.01
CA GLY A 280 26.28 10.73 12.49
C GLY A 280 25.32 9.98 13.43
N ILE A 281 24.90 8.80 12.97
CA ILE A 281 23.95 7.93 13.66
C ILE A 281 24.59 6.56 13.85
N PRO A 282 24.61 5.99 15.07
CA PRO A 282 25.09 4.63 15.28
C PRO A 282 24.32 3.60 14.47
N ALA A 283 25.00 2.61 13.91
CA ALA A 283 24.38 1.56 13.08
C ALA A 283 23.22 0.85 13.78
N GLN A 284 23.28 0.71 15.10
CA GLN A 284 22.22 0.10 15.91
C GLN A 284 20.93 0.93 15.97
N GLU A 285 21.04 2.25 15.77
CA GLU A 285 19.91 3.19 15.82
C GLU A 285 19.27 3.40 14.44
N LEU A 286 20.00 3.17 13.33
CA LEU A 286 19.51 3.41 11.96
C LEU A 286 18.15 2.77 11.66
N PRO A 287 17.84 1.51 12.05
CA PRO A 287 16.53 0.94 11.80
C PRO A 287 15.38 1.67 12.49
N ARG A 288 15.69 2.37 13.60
CA ARG A 288 14.70 2.96 14.50
C ARG A 288 14.54 4.47 14.34
N VAL A 289 15.44 5.17 13.66
CA VAL A 289 15.41 6.64 13.55
C VAL A 289 14.15 7.19 12.88
N CYS A 290 13.43 6.34 12.15
CA CYS A 290 12.12 6.66 11.57
C CYS A 290 10.93 6.11 12.38
N GLU A 291 11.13 5.60 13.60
CA GLU A 291 10.01 5.24 14.49
C GLU A 291 9.42 6.50 15.15
N LEU A 292 8.11 6.47 15.40
CA LEU A 292 7.41 7.58 16.04
C LEU A 292 7.94 7.86 17.46
N GLY A 293 8.39 9.08 17.69
CA GLY A 293 8.90 9.51 19.01
C GLY A 293 10.32 9.06 19.32
N TYR A 294 11.01 8.39 18.39
CA TYR A 294 12.41 7.98 18.61
C TYR A 294 13.36 9.17 18.45
N THR A 295 14.21 9.42 19.45
CA THR A 295 15.11 10.58 19.49
C THR A 295 16.59 10.23 19.56
N GLY A 296 17.01 8.97 19.47
CA GLY A 296 18.41 8.56 19.54
C GLY A 296 19.22 9.12 20.73
N LEU A 297 20.47 8.69 20.92
CA LEU A 297 21.36 9.21 21.96
C LEU A 297 21.67 10.68 21.75
N ALA A 298 22.03 11.10 20.55
CA ALA A 298 22.33 12.50 20.20
C ALA A 298 21.12 13.44 20.33
N GLY A 299 19.90 12.89 20.29
CA GLY A 299 18.67 13.65 20.46
C GLY A 299 18.25 13.85 21.92
N ARG A 300 18.68 12.97 22.83
CA ARG A 300 18.39 13.06 24.27
C ARG A 300 19.23 14.16 24.96
N ASP A 301 20.48 14.31 24.56
CA ASP A 301 21.36 15.37 25.04
C ASP A 301 20.91 16.76 24.57
N ASN A 302 20.27 16.83 23.41
CA ASN A 302 19.57 18.02 22.95
C ASN A 302 18.08 17.91 23.29
N ALA A 303 17.64 18.49 24.43
CA ALA A 303 16.23 18.56 24.89
C ALA A 303 15.21 19.12 23.88
N ARG A 304 15.58 19.17 22.60
CA ARG A 304 14.91 19.81 21.45
C ARG A 304 14.45 18.86 20.37
N SER A 305 14.51 17.51 20.58
CA SER A 305 14.09 16.52 19.57
C SER A 305 12.75 15.90 19.94
N THR A 306 11.76 15.98 19.06
CA THR A 306 10.44 15.37 19.27
C THR A 306 10.36 13.92 18.77
N GLY A 307 11.34 13.46 17.94
CA GLY A 307 11.31 12.16 17.30
C GLY A 307 10.21 12.00 16.22
N ILE A 308 9.53 13.08 15.85
CA ILE A 308 8.41 13.03 14.90
C ILE A 308 8.87 13.33 13.45
N GLY A 309 9.93 14.12 13.28
CA GLY A 309 10.32 14.65 11.96
C GLY A 309 10.66 13.59 10.92
N LEU A 310 11.59 12.66 11.21
CA LEU A 310 11.97 11.59 10.28
C LEU A 310 10.85 10.55 10.09
N TYR A 311 10.06 10.30 11.14
CA TYR A 311 8.86 9.46 11.01
C TYR A 311 7.89 10.04 9.96
N LEU A 312 7.59 11.36 10.03
CA LEU A 312 6.75 12.03 9.04
C LEU A 312 7.36 12.00 7.64
N CYS A 313 8.68 12.22 7.52
CA CYS A 313 9.36 12.11 6.23
C CYS A 313 9.13 10.73 5.61
N ARG A 314 9.31 9.64 6.37
CA ARG A 314 9.08 8.27 5.90
C ARG A 314 7.64 8.05 5.46
N GLU A 315 6.68 8.52 6.25
CA GLU A 315 5.26 8.36 5.95
C GLU A 315 4.84 9.13 4.68
N ILE A 316 5.32 10.38 4.54
CA ILE A 316 5.07 11.19 3.34
C ILE A 316 5.73 10.54 2.12
N CYS A 317 6.98 10.12 2.24
CA CYS A 317 7.71 9.43 1.19
C CYS A 317 7.01 8.14 0.73
N SER A 318 6.48 7.35 1.67
CA SER A 318 5.66 6.17 1.35
C SER A 318 4.44 6.51 0.50
N ARG A 319 3.75 7.62 0.78
CA ARG A 319 2.56 8.06 0.03
C ARG A 319 2.89 8.69 -1.32
N LEU A 320 4.02 9.38 -1.40
CA LEU A 320 4.55 9.90 -2.66
C LEU A 320 5.17 8.78 -3.51
N SER A 321 5.16 7.52 -3.02
CA SER A 321 5.88 6.40 -3.63
C SER A 321 7.37 6.70 -3.86
N THR A 322 7.96 7.53 -2.99
CA THR A 322 9.36 8.00 -3.05
C THR A 322 10.17 7.27 -1.97
N PRO A 323 10.85 6.16 -2.27
CA PRO A 323 11.69 5.46 -1.32
C PRO A 323 12.74 6.39 -0.70
N MET A 324 12.87 6.34 0.64
CA MET A 324 13.85 7.11 1.39
C MET A 324 14.88 6.16 2.01
N SER A 325 16.16 6.36 1.71
CA SER A 325 17.28 5.65 2.33
C SER A 325 18.11 6.57 3.22
N ILE A 326 18.65 6.02 4.31
CA ILE A 326 19.50 6.75 5.27
C ILE A 326 20.81 5.98 5.43
N GLU A 327 21.91 6.65 5.16
CA GLU A 327 23.27 6.16 5.36
C GLU A 327 23.95 7.07 6.37
N SER A 328 24.59 6.51 7.40
CA SER A 328 25.24 7.31 8.42
C SER A 328 26.36 6.54 9.09
N GLU A 329 27.38 7.28 9.46
CA GLU A 329 28.52 6.79 10.24
C GLU A 329 28.88 7.80 11.32
N VAL A 330 29.07 7.33 12.55
CA VAL A 330 29.41 8.18 13.69
C VAL A 330 30.71 8.97 13.42
N GLY A 331 30.64 10.27 13.57
CA GLY A 331 31.75 11.19 13.33
C GLY A 331 32.00 11.57 11.86
N LYS A 332 31.29 10.96 10.90
CA LYS A 332 31.38 11.32 9.47
C LYS A 332 30.15 12.07 8.96
N GLY A 333 28.99 11.85 9.59
CA GLY A 333 27.75 12.51 9.23
C GLY A 333 26.67 11.58 8.74
N THR A 334 25.63 12.15 8.15
CA THR A 334 24.44 11.44 7.66
C THR A 334 24.12 11.86 6.23
N ARG A 335 23.71 10.90 5.40
CA ARG A 335 23.16 11.11 4.07
C ARG A 335 21.76 10.51 4.00
N VAL A 336 20.81 11.30 3.59
CA VAL A 336 19.45 10.84 3.29
C VAL A 336 19.17 11.03 1.82
N THR A 337 18.79 9.95 1.13
CA THR A 337 18.51 9.95 -0.30
C THR A 337 17.04 9.62 -0.56
N LEU A 338 16.40 10.41 -1.40
CA LEU A 338 15.04 10.26 -1.88
C LEU A 338 15.09 9.76 -3.33
N CYS A 339 14.49 8.59 -3.61
CA CYS A 339 14.35 8.07 -4.96
C CYS A 339 13.02 8.54 -5.55
N LEU A 340 13.06 9.52 -6.44
CA LEU A 340 11.89 10.15 -7.02
C LEU A 340 11.40 9.38 -8.27
N HIS A 341 10.11 9.45 -8.57
CA HIS A 341 9.59 8.81 -9.78
C HIS A 341 9.87 9.63 -11.02
N LYS A 342 10.47 8.95 -12.01
CA LYS A 342 10.70 9.53 -13.33
C LYS A 342 9.34 9.85 -13.99
N GLU A 343 9.31 10.96 -14.71
CA GLU A 343 8.22 11.26 -15.63
C GLU A 343 8.27 10.21 -16.77
N GLU A 344 7.38 9.20 -16.74
CA GLU A 344 7.19 8.30 -17.88
C GLU A 344 6.26 8.99 -18.87
N TYR A 345 6.74 9.14 -20.12
CA TYR A 345 5.99 9.68 -21.25
C TYR A 345 5.03 8.62 -21.82
#